data_c649bdd31255b85b07a6b6aae36ea948
#
_entry.id   c649bdd31255b85b07a6b6aae36ea948
#
_cell.length_a   1.000
_cell.length_b   1.000
_cell.length_c   1.000
_cell.angle_alpha   90.00
_cell.angle_beta   90.00
_cell.angle_gamma   90.00
#
_symmetry.space_group_name_H-M   'P 1'
#
loop_
_entity.id
_entity.type
_entity.pdbx_description
1 polymer ?
#
loop_
_entity_poly.entity_id
_entity_poly.type
_entity_poly.pdbx_seq_one_letter_code
_entity_poly.pdbx_strand_id
1 'polypeptide(L)'
;MKRLFSLAAMLLGFLCVSYAQQLDSAKRVALDAKLAEYVAAIETAGPEAQKEECDFLIQSCTDSLVRQFVALNLYDRYMSSKLMGAEAVAIHILDRWFFTGEVKMPDEIDLLNARVYADFNRSSQIGLNAPVLDVATLAGEPVTLYGKPSQRYSVLYFYDTDCSKCKVETILLRSLLEDEDYPIDLYAFYTGDKKADWEAYVSERFSLTSDNVEVLHLWDPELDSDFQRKYGVLQTPKMYLVRPDGRIAGRGLDSRALSQLLSPLFEDVSLEYGGREAMELYARMFQGDLSEDGVKAVSDMIAESTLAAGDTLMFRQMAGDLLYYLAGETGKGAKEEI
;
A
#
# COMPACT_ATOMS: atom_id res chain seq x y z
N MET A 1 18.51 5.85 9.83
CA MET A 1 19.13 4.66 10.46
C MET A 1 19.68 4.92 11.85
N LYS A 2 20.68 5.79 12.10
CA LYS A 2 21.26 5.97 13.46
C LYS A 2 20.27 6.44 14.55
N ARG A 3 19.19 7.18 14.23
CA ARG A 3 18.18 7.62 15.20
C ARG A 3 17.12 6.53 15.52
N LEU A 4 16.80 5.66 14.58
CA LEU A 4 15.93 4.48 14.79
C LEU A 4 16.61 3.45 15.70
N PHE A 5 17.90 3.19 15.51
CA PHE A 5 18.70 2.36 16.42
C PHE A 5 18.72 2.89 17.87
N SER A 6 18.68 4.21 18.05
CA SER A 6 18.65 4.82 19.40
C SER A 6 17.31 4.60 20.11
N LEU A 7 16.19 4.63 19.38
CA LEU A 7 14.86 4.34 19.93
C LEU A 7 14.70 2.85 20.27
N ALA A 8 15.17 1.97 19.40
CA ALA A 8 15.19 0.52 19.63
C ALA A 8 16.05 0.15 20.85
N ALA A 9 17.22 0.78 21.03
CA ALA A 9 18.08 0.58 22.20
C ALA A 9 17.43 1.08 23.50
N MET A 10 16.62 2.14 23.47
CA MET A 10 15.83 2.60 24.64
C MET A 10 14.70 1.62 25.00
N LEU A 11 14.05 1.00 24.02
CA LEU A 11 13.04 -0.05 24.27
C LEU A 11 13.69 -1.29 24.89
N LEU A 12 14.84 -1.74 24.38
CA LEU A 12 15.58 -2.91 24.87
C LEU A 12 16.05 -2.77 26.33
N GLY A 13 16.48 -1.58 26.74
CA GLY A 13 16.91 -1.32 28.13
C GLY A 13 15.82 -1.53 29.18
N PHE A 14 14.54 -1.56 28.78
CA PHE A 14 13.40 -1.81 29.67
C PHE A 14 12.89 -3.26 29.64
N LEU A 15 13.25 -4.04 28.60
CA LEU A 15 12.80 -5.43 28.43
C LEU A 15 13.67 -6.45 29.20
N CYS A 16 14.83 -6.03 29.71
CA CYS A 16 15.80 -6.93 30.36
C CYS A 16 15.61 -7.12 31.88
N VAL A 17 14.47 -6.73 32.47
CA VAL A 17 14.21 -7.00 33.88
C VAL A 17 13.40 -8.27 34.05
N SER A 18 14.12 -9.31 34.45
CA SER A 18 13.63 -10.66 34.77
C SER A 18 12.53 -10.66 35.82
N TYR A 19 11.45 -11.43 35.59
CA TYR A 19 10.90 -12.46 36.46
C TYR A 19 9.63 -13.04 35.86
N ALA A 20 9.54 -14.37 35.86
CA ALA A 20 8.41 -15.17 35.40
C ALA A 20 7.14 -14.90 36.27
N GLN A 21 6.35 -13.95 35.88
CA GLN A 21 4.96 -13.76 36.30
C GLN A 21 4.21 -13.11 35.15
N GLN A 22 2.90 -13.47 34.99
CA GLN A 22 1.99 -12.80 34.07
C GLN A 22 2.35 -11.32 33.94
N LEU A 23 2.52 -10.83 32.70
CA LEU A 23 2.76 -9.41 32.48
C LEU A 23 1.73 -8.62 33.28
N ASP A 24 2.19 -7.92 34.30
CA ASP A 24 1.37 -7.02 35.11
C ASP A 24 0.64 -6.03 34.22
N SER A 25 -0.61 -5.73 34.52
CA SER A 25 -1.46 -4.82 33.75
C SER A 25 -0.76 -3.49 33.44
N ALA A 26 -0.04 -2.93 34.42
CA ALA A 26 0.70 -1.68 34.25
C ALA A 26 1.85 -1.81 33.23
N LYS A 27 2.56 -2.94 33.24
CA LYS A 27 3.64 -3.23 32.26
C LYS A 27 3.10 -3.43 30.85
N ARG A 28 1.93 -4.08 30.71
CA ARG A 28 1.25 -4.23 29.42
C ARG A 28 0.90 -2.88 28.81
N VAL A 29 0.27 -2.00 29.59
CA VAL A 29 -0.12 -0.65 29.14
C VAL A 29 1.10 0.16 28.75
N ALA A 30 2.16 0.11 29.55
CA ALA A 30 3.39 0.85 29.24
C ALA A 30 4.09 0.32 27.97
N LEU A 31 4.09 -1.00 27.77
CA LEU A 31 4.68 -1.62 26.59
C LEU A 31 3.85 -1.32 25.33
N ASP A 32 2.52 -1.41 25.44
CA ASP A 32 1.60 -1.06 24.35
C ASP A 32 1.77 0.38 23.88
N ALA A 33 1.87 1.33 24.82
CA ALA A 33 2.11 2.73 24.49
C ALA A 33 3.44 2.95 23.75
N LYS A 34 4.50 2.25 24.19
CA LYS A 34 5.81 2.32 23.51
C LYS A 34 5.82 1.68 22.13
N LEU A 35 5.11 0.56 21.95
CA LEU A 35 4.94 -0.06 20.64
C LEU A 35 4.15 0.86 19.70
N ALA A 36 3.13 1.54 20.21
CA ALA A 36 2.37 2.52 19.43
C ALA A 36 3.25 3.68 18.95
N GLU A 37 4.06 4.24 19.86
CA GLU A 37 5.01 5.31 19.52
C GLU A 37 6.05 4.83 18.49
N TYR A 38 6.58 3.62 18.66
CA TYR A 38 7.56 3.06 17.74
C TYR A 38 6.98 2.80 16.35
N VAL A 39 5.81 2.17 16.27
CA VAL A 39 5.13 1.92 14.98
C VAL A 39 4.82 3.24 14.27
N ALA A 40 4.32 4.25 15.00
CA ALA A 40 4.10 5.58 14.42
C ALA A 40 5.38 6.23 13.87
N ALA A 41 6.54 5.98 14.52
CA ALA A 41 7.81 6.53 14.05
C ALA A 41 8.34 5.87 12.76
N ILE A 42 7.93 4.63 12.48
CA ILE A 42 8.31 3.89 11.26
C ILE A 42 7.21 3.85 10.20
N GLU A 43 6.07 4.49 10.46
CA GLU A 43 4.88 4.45 9.60
C GLU A 43 5.15 4.94 8.17
N THR A 44 6.06 5.89 8.01
CA THR A 44 6.47 6.42 6.69
C THR A 44 7.52 5.58 5.98
N ALA A 45 8.10 4.57 6.65
CA ALA A 45 9.01 3.63 6.01
C ALA A 45 8.24 2.66 5.12
N GLY A 46 8.87 2.18 4.05
CA GLY A 46 8.27 1.17 3.19
C GLY A 46 7.96 -0.14 3.93
N PRO A 47 7.03 -0.97 3.43
CA PRO A 47 6.61 -2.20 4.10
C PRO A 47 7.76 -3.15 4.44
N GLU A 48 8.78 -3.26 3.61
CA GLU A 48 9.93 -4.14 3.87
C GLU A 48 10.74 -3.70 5.09
N ALA A 49 10.99 -2.38 5.22
CA ALA A 49 11.67 -1.85 6.40
C ALA A 49 10.82 -2.05 7.67
N GLN A 50 9.50 -1.91 7.58
CA GLN A 50 8.59 -2.16 8.69
C GLN A 50 8.58 -3.64 9.10
N LYS A 51 8.69 -4.60 8.16
CA LYS A 51 8.83 -6.04 8.45
C LYS A 51 10.12 -6.32 9.22
N GLU A 52 11.24 -5.76 8.77
CA GLU A 52 12.54 -5.92 9.44
C GLU A 52 12.50 -5.37 10.87
N GLU A 53 11.90 -4.21 11.09
CA GLU A 53 11.75 -3.62 12.42
C GLU A 53 10.82 -4.45 13.33
N CYS A 54 9.73 -5.01 12.78
CA CYS A 54 8.88 -5.93 13.55
C CYS A 54 9.64 -7.20 13.96
N ASP A 55 10.40 -7.79 13.04
CA ASP A 55 11.24 -8.96 13.33
C ASP A 55 12.27 -8.65 14.41
N PHE A 56 12.94 -7.50 14.31
CA PHE A 56 13.89 -7.05 15.30
C PHE A 56 13.28 -6.90 16.69
N LEU A 57 12.09 -6.26 16.79
CA LEU A 57 11.39 -6.08 18.07
C LEU A 57 11.00 -7.42 18.69
N ILE A 58 10.41 -8.33 17.91
CA ILE A 58 9.94 -9.64 18.39
C ILE A 58 11.14 -10.51 18.79
N GLN A 59 12.19 -10.53 17.98
CA GLN A 59 13.40 -11.32 18.25
C GLN A 59 14.16 -10.85 19.47
N SER A 60 14.16 -9.54 19.75
CA SER A 60 14.84 -8.94 20.88
C SER A 60 14.21 -9.29 22.24
N CYS A 61 13.00 -9.82 22.26
CA CYS A 61 12.34 -10.25 23.48
C CYS A 61 12.92 -11.57 23.98
N THR A 62 13.56 -11.56 25.13
CA THR A 62 14.12 -12.76 25.77
C THR A 62 13.07 -13.59 26.52
N ASP A 63 12.08 -12.93 27.10
CA ASP A 63 10.94 -13.57 27.77
C ASP A 63 9.87 -13.98 26.76
N SER A 64 9.39 -15.22 26.84
CA SER A 64 8.42 -15.76 25.88
C SER A 64 7.04 -15.11 25.95
N LEU A 65 6.59 -14.68 27.12
CA LEU A 65 5.30 -13.99 27.30
C LEU A 65 5.37 -12.56 26.77
N VAL A 66 6.51 -11.89 26.98
CA VAL A 66 6.77 -10.56 26.39
C VAL A 66 6.82 -10.67 24.87
N ARG A 67 7.53 -11.66 24.34
CA ARG A 67 7.61 -11.92 22.89
C ARG A 67 6.23 -12.16 22.29
N GLN A 68 5.42 -13.00 22.91
CA GLN A 68 4.05 -13.25 22.49
C GLN A 68 3.21 -11.97 22.50
N PHE A 69 3.28 -11.17 23.56
CA PHE A 69 2.56 -9.91 23.66
C PHE A 69 2.97 -8.92 22.57
N VAL A 70 4.28 -8.76 22.33
CA VAL A 70 4.81 -7.87 21.29
C VAL A 70 4.36 -8.31 19.90
N ALA A 71 4.48 -9.59 19.58
CA ALA A 71 4.08 -10.13 18.29
C ALA A 71 2.58 -9.97 18.02
N LEU A 72 1.73 -10.28 19.02
CA LEU A 72 0.28 -10.08 18.90
C LEU A 72 -0.08 -8.60 18.75
N ASN A 73 0.52 -7.73 19.56
CA ASN A 73 0.24 -6.30 19.50
C ASN A 73 0.63 -5.69 18.12
N LEU A 74 1.79 -6.06 17.59
CA LEU A 74 2.20 -5.64 16.26
C LEU A 74 1.27 -6.19 15.18
N TYR A 75 0.95 -7.48 15.21
CA TYR A 75 0.01 -8.09 14.27
C TYR A 75 -1.34 -7.37 14.27
N ASP A 76 -1.95 -7.15 15.45
CA ASP A 76 -3.25 -6.49 15.57
C ASP A 76 -3.23 -5.05 15.06
N ARG A 77 -2.13 -4.31 15.29
CA ARG A 77 -1.97 -2.95 14.78
C ARG A 77 -1.92 -2.93 13.26
N TYR A 78 -1.10 -3.78 12.65
CA TYR A 78 -0.98 -3.82 11.19
C TYR A 78 -2.24 -4.40 10.52
N MET A 79 -2.90 -5.38 11.12
CA MET A 79 -4.16 -5.93 10.63
C MET A 79 -5.29 -4.88 10.65
N SER A 80 -5.33 -4.03 11.66
CA SER A 80 -6.35 -2.98 11.82
C SER A 80 -5.98 -1.65 11.18
N SER A 81 -4.76 -1.50 10.67
CA SER A 81 -4.27 -0.28 10.02
C SER A 81 -5.03 -0.01 8.72
N LYS A 82 -5.26 1.28 8.46
CA LYS A 82 -5.83 1.76 7.20
C LYS A 82 -4.78 2.20 6.19
N LEU A 83 -3.50 2.09 6.55
CA LEU A 83 -2.41 2.43 5.66
C LEU A 83 -2.25 1.37 4.58
N MET A 84 -2.07 1.79 3.36
CA MET A 84 -1.80 0.87 2.25
C MET A 84 -0.49 0.12 2.49
N GLY A 85 -0.54 -1.21 2.31
CA GLY A 85 0.62 -2.10 2.51
C GLY A 85 0.77 -2.63 3.93
N ALA A 86 0.00 -2.16 4.90
CA ALA A 86 0.02 -2.66 6.28
C ALA A 86 -0.30 -4.17 6.35
N GLU A 87 -1.17 -4.67 5.48
CA GLU A 87 -1.50 -6.10 5.39
C GLU A 87 -0.27 -6.96 5.05
N ALA A 88 0.68 -6.44 4.27
CA ALA A 88 1.91 -7.15 3.95
C ALA A 88 2.77 -7.38 5.19
N VAL A 89 2.79 -6.41 6.11
CA VAL A 89 3.51 -6.52 7.38
C VAL A 89 2.78 -7.48 8.33
N ALA A 90 1.44 -7.37 8.42
CA ALA A 90 0.63 -8.29 9.23
C ALA A 90 0.82 -9.75 8.80
N ILE A 91 0.77 -10.04 7.48
CA ILE A 91 0.98 -11.38 6.94
C ILE A 91 2.42 -11.86 7.18
N HIS A 92 3.41 -10.99 7.05
CA HIS A 92 4.80 -11.33 7.36
C HIS A 92 4.96 -11.77 8.83
N ILE A 93 4.37 -11.03 9.77
CA ILE A 93 4.37 -11.41 11.20
C ILE A 93 3.72 -12.77 11.42
N LEU A 94 2.59 -13.04 10.74
CA LEU A 94 1.93 -14.35 10.81
C LEU A 94 2.85 -15.47 10.29
N ASP A 95 3.42 -15.28 9.11
CA ASP A 95 4.27 -16.28 8.46
C ASP A 95 5.53 -16.57 9.24
N ARG A 96 6.19 -15.53 9.69
CA ARG A 96 7.51 -15.64 10.34
C ARG A 96 7.42 -16.14 11.77
N TRP A 97 6.39 -15.73 12.52
CA TRP A 97 6.36 -15.94 13.96
C TRP A 97 5.27 -16.91 14.43
N PHE A 98 4.04 -16.79 13.89
CA PHE A 98 2.92 -17.59 14.36
C PHE A 98 2.77 -18.93 13.63
N PHE A 99 2.89 -18.93 12.30
CA PHE A 99 2.72 -20.15 11.51
C PHE A 99 3.92 -21.10 11.61
N THR A 100 5.09 -20.60 11.97
CA THR A 100 6.26 -21.41 12.33
C THR A 100 6.13 -22.04 13.71
N GLY A 101 5.24 -21.51 14.57
CA GLY A 101 5.10 -21.92 15.96
C GLY A 101 6.15 -21.34 16.92
N GLU A 102 7.00 -20.43 16.48
CA GLU A 102 7.97 -19.72 17.34
C GLU A 102 7.24 -18.84 18.38
N VAL A 103 6.10 -18.29 18.00
CA VAL A 103 5.16 -17.60 18.88
C VAL A 103 3.80 -18.29 18.80
N LYS A 104 3.12 -18.45 19.92
CA LYS A 104 1.80 -19.08 19.97
C LYS A 104 0.69 -18.03 19.89
N MET A 105 -0.34 -18.30 19.08
CA MET A 105 -1.62 -17.60 19.19
C MET A 105 -2.29 -17.91 20.52
N PRO A 106 -3.18 -17.02 21.03
CA PRO A 106 -3.89 -17.25 22.28
C PRO A 106 -4.70 -18.56 22.28
N ASP A 107 -5.34 -18.87 21.16
CA ASP A 107 -6.09 -20.11 20.97
C ASP A 107 -6.07 -20.58 19.50
N GLU A 108 -6.69 -21.74 19.24
CA GLU A 108 -6.76 -22.36 17.92
C GLU A 108 -7.72 -21.61 16.98
N ILE A 109 -8.72 -20.93 17.50
CA ILE A 109 -9.69 -20.16 16.70
C ILE A 109 -8.98 -18.91 16.14
N ASP A 110 -8.19 -18.22 16.98
CA ASP A 110 -7.40 -17.08 16.56
C ASP A 110 -6.39 -17.48 15.47
N LEU A 111 -5.74 -18.65 15.63
CA LEU A 111 -4.82 -19.17 14.61
C LEU A 111 -5.55 -19.51 13.30
N LEU A 112 -6.74 -20.08 13.35
CA LEU A 112 -7.56 -20.37 12.18
C LEU A 112 -7.97 -19.07 11.47
N ASN A 113 -8.47 -18.08 12.21
CA ASN A 113 -8.84 -16.78 11.67
C ASN A 113 -7.65 -16.07 11.01
N ALA A 114 -6.47 -16.14 11.64
CA ALA A 114 -5.25 -15.59 11.07
C ALA A 114 -4.84 -16.30 9.76
N ARG A 115 -5.03 -17.61 9.65
CA ARG A 115 -4.78 -18.37 8.41
C ARG A 115 -5.74 -17.94 7.31
N VAL A 116 -7.04 -17.83 7.60
CA VAL A 116 -8.05 -17.36 6.65
C VAL A 116 -7.71 -15.95 6.19
N TYR A 117 -7.39 -15.05 7.11
CA TYR A 117 -6.97 -13.69 6.78
C TYR A 117 -5.76 -13.66 5.83
N ALA A 118 -4.71 -14.41 6.16
CA ALA A 118 -3.51 -14.48 5.33
C ALA A 118 -3.82 -15.04 3.94
N ASP A 119 -4.62 -16.09 3.86
CA ASP A 119 -4.97 -16.78 2.61
C ASP A 119 -5.72 -15.85 1.64
N PHE A 120 -6.68 -15.08 2.16
CA PHE A 120 -7.48 -14.15 1.36
C PHE A 120 -6.75 -12.83 1.00
N ASN A 121 -5.66 -12.50 1.69
CA ASN A 121 -4.96 -11.24 1.45
C ASN A 121 -3.58 -11.39 0.81
N ARG A 122 -3.01 -12.59 0.78
CA ARG A 122 -1.64 -12.85 0.32
C ARG A 122 -1.40 -12.55 -1.15
N SER A 123 -2.36 -12.94 -2.01
CA SER A 123 -2.20 -12.92 -3.47
C SER A 123 -2.33 -11.53 -4.07
N SER A 124 -2.97 -10.57 -3.36
CA SER A 124 -3.32 -9.27 -3.89
C SER A 124 -2.69 -8.11 -3.11
N GLN A 125 -1.46 -8.29 -2.64
CA GLN A 125 -0.73 -7.22 -1.97
C GLN A 125 -0.16 -6.21 -2.97
N ILE A 126 0.07 -4.99 -2.50
CA ILE A 126 0.69 -3.92 -3.29
C ILE A 126 2.08 -4.38 -3.75
N GLY A 127 2.41 -4.09 -5.00
CA GLY A 127 3.65 -4.48 -5.65
C GLY A 127 3.66 -5.87 -6.25
N LEU A 128 2.71 -6.76 -5.88
CA LEU A 128 2.55 -8.06 -6.53
C LEU A 128 1.80 -7.93 -7.85
N ASN A 129 1.98 -8.94 -8.73
CA ASN A 129 1.15 -9.05 -9.93
C ASN A 129 -0.31 -9.29 -9.53
N ALA A 130 -1.22 -8.58 -10.17
CA ALA A 130 -2.64 -8.79 -10.01
C ALA A 130 -3.02 -10.23 -10.42
N PRO A 131 -3.70 -11.00 -9.57
CA PRO A 131 -4.10 -12.37 -9.90
C PRO A 131 -4.98 -12.42 -11.16
N VAL A 132 -4.71 -13.40 -12.00
CA VAL A 132 -5.47 -13.61 -13.24
C VAL A 132 -6.91 -14.02 -12.92
N LEU A 133 -7.87 -13.41 -13.61
CA LEU A 133 -9.30 -13.73 -13.51
C LEU A 133 -9.83 -14.13 -14.89
N ASP A 134 -10.39 -15.32 -14.99
CA ASP A 134 -11.18 -15.77 -16.14
C ASP A 134 -12.66 -15.60 -15.79
N VAL A 135 -13.35 -14.71 -16.51
CA VAL A 135 -14.69 -14.23 -16.17
C VAL A 135 -15.50 -13.99 -17.45
N ALA A 136 -16.76 -13.58 -17.32
CA ALA A 136 -17.61 -13.22 -18.46
C ALA A 136 -17.96 -11.72 -18.45
N THR A 137 -18.12 -11.14 -19.62
CA THR A 137 -18.68 -9.80 -19.80
C THR A 137 -20.19 -9.79 -19.58
N LEU A 138 -20.80 -8.60 -19.54
CA LEU A 138 -22.26 -8.43 -19.50
C LEU A 138 -22.95 -9.16 -20.68
N ALA A 139 -22.32 -9.17 -21.86
CA ALA A 139 -22.80 -9.88 -23.04
C ALA A 139 -22.61 -11.40 -22.96
N GLY A 140 -21.91 -11.92 -21.94
CA GLY A 140 -21.61 -13.32 -21.77
C GLY A 140 -20.36 -13.80 -22.50
N GLU A 141 -19.55 -12.89 -23.03
CA GLU A 141 -18.29 -13.21 -23.69
C GLU A 141 -17.20 -13.51 -22.66
N PRO A 142 -16.39 -14.57 -22.84
CA PRO A 142 -15.31 -14.88 -21.94
C PRO A 142 -14.17 -13.85 -22.06
N VAL A 143 -13.60 -13.46 -20.93
CA VAL A 143 -12.45 -12.55 -20.87
C VAL A 143 -11.50 -12.95 -19.75
N THR A 144 -10.19 -12.85 -20.03
CA THR A 144 -9.12 -13.03 -19.04
C THR A 144 -8.51 -11.70 -18.68
N LEU A 145 -8.64 -11.28 -17.41
CA LEU A 145 -7.97 -10.10 -16.87
C LEU A 145 -6.58 -10.46 -16.36
N TYR A 146 -5.66 -9.54 -16.54
CA TYR A 146 -4.28 -9.63 -16.01
C TYR A 146 -3.47 -10.83 -16.48
N GLY A 147 -3.90 -11.51 -17.52
CA GLY A 147 -3.12 -12.57 -18.17
C GLY A 147 -1.95 -12.06 -19.02
N LYS A 148 -1.97 -10.74 -19.35
CA LYS A 148 -0.94 -10.04 -20.12
C LYS A 148 -0.80 -8.60 -19.62
N PRO A 149 0.38 -7.95 -19.80
CA PRO A 149 0.53 -6.52 -19.56
C PRO A 149 -0.44 -5.70 -20.42
N SER A 150 -0.90 -4.58 -19.88
CA SER A 150 -1.70 -3.57 -20.57
C SER A 150 -0.82 -2.38 -20.97
N GLN A 151 -1.39 -1.43 -21.74
CA GLN A 151 -0.78 -0.11 -22.00
C GLN A 151 -1.31 0.94 -21.01
N ARG A 152 -2.36 0.62 -20.27
CA ARG A 152 -3.12 1.54 -19.43
C ARG A 152 -3.13 1.07 -17.99
N TYR A 153 -3.29 2.01 -17.07
CA TYR A 153 -3.71 1.69 -15.71
C TYR A 153 -5.13 1.13 -15.74
N SER A 154 -5.43 0.23 -14.82
CA SER A 154 -6.80 -0.29 -14.68
C SER A 154 -7.29 -0.22 -13.24
N VAL A 155 -8.56 0.08 -13.10
CA VAL A 155 -9.29 0.02 -11.82
C VAL A 155 -10.14 -1.24 -11.83
N LEU A 156 -9.91 -2.14 -10.87
CA LEU A 156 -10.75 -3.31 -10.64
C LEU A 156 -11.66 -3.03 -9.45
N TYR A 157 -12.96 -2.92 -9.71
CA TYR A 157 -13.99 -2.54 -8.75
C TYR A 157 -14.99 -3.66 -8.52
N PHE A 158 -14.90 -4.32 -7.37
CA PHE A 158 -15.85 -5.35 -6.93
C PHE A 158 -17.03 -4.69 -6.23
N TYR A 159 -18.24 -4.95 -6.72
CA TYR A 159 -19.47 -4.36 -6.18
C TYR A 159 -20.66 -5.32 -6.23
N ASP A 160 -21.69 -4.99 -5.46
CA ASP A 160 -22.98 -5.68 -5.47
C ASP A 160 -24.11 -4.66 -5.59
N THR A 161 -25.15 -5.01 -6.35
CA THR A 161 -26.33 -4.15 -6.58
C THR A 161 -27.22 -4.01 -5.35
N ASP A 162 -27.18 -4.95 -4.41
CA ASP A 162 -27.92 -4.90 -3.14
C ASP A 162 -27.16 -4.16 -2.03
N CYS A 163 -25.86 -3.90 -2.24
CA CYS A 163 -24.99 -3.21 -1.29
C CYS A 163 -25.20 -1.68 -1.31
N SER A 164 -25.69 -1.09 -0.24
CA SER A 164 -25.92 0.35 -0.15
C SER A 164 -24.63 1.17 -0.24
N LYS A 165 -23.51 0.68 0.32
CA LYS A 165 -22.19 1.33 0.19
C LYS A 165 -21.71 1.32 -1.25
N CYS A 166 -21.94 0.23 -1.98
CA CYS A 166 -21.57 0.11 -3.39
C CYS A 166 -22.33 1.12 -4.24
N LYS A 167 -23.62 1.34 -3.95
CA LYS A 167 -24.44 2.35 -4.67
C LYS A 167 -23.86 3.76 -4.54
N VAL A 168 -23.40 4.13 -3.35
CA VAL A 168 -22.74 5.43 -3.12
C VAL A 168 -21.39 5.47 -3.82
N GLU A 169 -20.58 4.43 -3.66
CA GLU A 169 -19.25 4.36 -4.24
C GLU A 169 -19.28 4.37 -5.77
N THR A 170 -20.27 3.70 -6.40
CA THR A 170 -20.46 3.75 -7.85
C THR A 170 -20.75 5.17 -8.35
N ILE A 171 -21.56 5.96 -7.61
CA ILE A 171 -21.82 7.36 -7.98
C ILE A 171 -20.54 8.20 -7.89
N LEU A 172 -19.78 8.06 -6.80
CA LEU A 172 -18.54 8.79 -6.59
C LEU A 172 -17.46 8.41 -7.61
N LEU A 173 -17.34 7.11 -7.91
CA LEU A 173 -16.40 6.61 -8.90
C LEU A 173 -16.74 7.13 -10.31
N ARG A 174 -18.02 7.10 -10.68
CA ARG A 174 -18.48 7.67 -11.96
C ARG A 174 -18.15 9.15 -12.07
N SER A 175 -18.53 9.94 -11.04
CA SER A 175 -18.26 11.38 -11.04
C SER A 175 -16.76 11.65 -11.19
N LEU A 176 -15.91 10.95 -10.42
CA LEU A 176 -14.46 11.07 -10.55
C LEU A 176 -13.97 10.80 -11.98
N LEU A 177 -14.42 9.70 -12.58
CA LEU A 177 -13.93 9.28 -13.89
C LEU A 177 -14.49 10.11 -15.04
N GLU A 178 -15.74 10.64 -14.91
CA GLU A 178 -16.33 11.56 -15.89
C GLU A 178 -15.75 12.98 -15.79
N ASP A 179 -15.43 13.44 -14.58
CA ASP A 179 -14.89 14.79 -14.35
C ASP A 179 -13.41 14.91 -14.76
N GLU A 180 -12.59 13.90 -14.43
CA GLU A 180 -11.14 13.91 -14.66
C GLU A 180 -10.72 13.26 -15.99
N ASP A 181 -11.58 12.40 -16.56
CA ASP A 181 -11.42 11.74 -17.87
C ASP A 181 -10.04 11.08 -18.06
N TYR A 182 -9.51 10.43 -17.01
CA TYR A 182 -8.22 9.75 -17.05
C TYR A 182 -8.19 8.61 -18.07
N PRO A 183 -7.09 8.41 -18.82
CA PRO A 183 -6.97 7.32 -19.80
C PRO A 183 -6.72 5.96 -19.10
N ILE A 184 -7.74 5.40 -18.51
CA ILE A 184 -7.70 4.14 -17.74
C ILE A 184 -8.77 3.15 -18.19
N ASP A 185 -8.59 1.89 -17.81
CA ASP A 185 -9.59 0.83 -17.96
C ASP A 185 -10.33 0.64 -16.64
N LEU A 186 -11.66 0.58 -16.67
CA LEU A 186 -12.49 0.25 -15.52
C LEU A 186 -13.07 -1.17 -15.67
N TYR A 187 -12.62 -2.10 -14.85
CA TYR A 187 -13.15 -3.44 -14.72
C TYR A 187 -14.16 -3.48 -13.57
N ALA A 188 -15.44 -3.29 -13.91
CA ALA A 188 -16.54 -3.24 -12.95
C ALA A 188 -17.09 -4.65 -12.71
N PHE A 189 -16.66 -5.31 -11.64
CA PHE A 189 -16.95 -6.71 -11.35
C PHE A 189 -18.16 -6.84 -10.41
N TYR A 190 -19.25 -7.37 -10.92
CA TYR A 190 -20.42 -7.69 -10.12
C TYR A 190 -20.23 -9.00 -9.37
N THR A 191 -20.43 -8.97 -8.05
CA THR A 191 -20.20 -10.13 -7.16
C THR A 191 -21.46 -10.89 -6.80
N GLY A 192 -22.63 -10.42 -7.22
CA GLY A 192 -23.93 -11.05 -6.94
C GLY A 192 -24.31 -12.11 -7.99
N ASP A 193 -25.51 -12.67 -7.83
CA ASP A 193 -26.04 -13.77 -8.64
C ASP A 193 -27.27 -13.39 -9.47
N LYS A 194 -27.73 -12.12 -9.41
CA LYS A 194 -28.99 -11.64 -10.04
C LYS A 194 -28.69 -10.91 -11.35
N LYS A 195 -28.53 -11.64 -12.44
CA LYS A 195 -28.16 -11.07 -13.74
C LYS A 195 -29.10 -9.95 -14.20
N ALA A 196 -30.42 -10.17 -14.11
CA ALA A 196 -31.39 -9.17 -14.57
C ALA A 196 -31.36 -7.86 -13.79
N ASP A 197 -31.20 -7.93 -12.46
CA ASP A 197 -31.04 -6.75 -11.60
C ASP A 197 -29.73 -6.03 -11.89
N TRP A 198 -28.67 -6.78 -12.20
CA TRP A 198 -27.39 -6.23 -12.59
C TRP A 198 -27.44 -5.52 -13.95
N GLU A 199 -28.07 -6.12 -14.97
CA GLU A 199 -28.27 -5.50 -16.29
C GLU A 199 -29.03 -4.17 -16.17
N ALA A 200 -30.09 -4.15 -15.37
CA ALA A 200 -30.87 -2.92 -15.09
C ALA A 200 -29.98 -1.88 -14.36
N TYR A 201 -29.21 -2.30 -13.36
CA TYR A 201 -28.33 -1.41 -12.62
C TYR A 201 -27.25 -0.80 -13.51
N VAL A 202 -26.63 -1.59 -14.39
CA VAL A 202 -25.62 -1.08 -15.34
C VAL A 202 -26.22 -0.03 -16.25
N SER A 203 -27.37 -0.31 -16.85
CA SER A 203 -28.01 0.62 -17.79
C SER A 203 -28.49 1.91 -17.14
N GLU A 204 -29.02 1.85 -15.93
CA GLU A 204 -29.67 2.99 -15.27
C GLU A 204 -28.68 3.81 -14.39
N ARG A 205 -27.67 3.17 -13.82
CA ARG A 205 -26.86 3.76 -12.76
C ARG A 205 -25.36 3.68 -12.95
N PHE A 206 -24.87 2.76 -13.79
CA PHE A 206 -23.44 2.54 -13.96
C PHE A 206 -22.98 2.67 -15.42
N SER A 207 -23.72 3.39 -16.24
CA SER A 207 -23.21 3.87 -17.53
C SER A 207 -22.27 5.05 -17.28
N LEU A 208 -21.15 5.10 -17.96
CA LEU A 208 -20.13 6.13 -17.85
C LEU A 208 -20.02 6.86 -19.19
N THR A 209 -19.99 8.19 -19.14
CA THR A 209 -19.78 9.02 -20.33
C THR A 209 -18.37 9.62 -20.26
N SER A 210 -17.43 8.97 -20.92
CA SER A 210 -16.05 9.41 -21.01
C SER A 210 -15.48 8.92 -22.33
N ASP A 211 -14.61 9.72 -22.94
CA ASP A 211 -13.92 9.37 -24.18
C ASP A 211 -12.63 8.58 -23.92
N ASN A 212 -12.07 8.68 -22.70
CA ASN A 212 -10.80 8.11 -22.33
C ASN A 212 -10.90 6.90 -21.39
N VAL A 213 -12.01 6.71 -20.69
CA VAL A 213 -12.22 5.54 -19.81
C VAL A 213 -12.90 4.42 -20.57
N GLU A 214 -12.23 3.27 -20.67
CA GLU A 214 -12.84 2.05 -21.20
C GLU A 214 -13.47 1.24 -20.06
N VAL A 215 -14.79 0.98 -20.15
CA VAL A 215 -15.51 0.25 -19.11
C VAL A 215 -15.85 -1.16 -19.56
N LEU A 216 -15.49 -2.14 -18.75
CA LEU A 216 -15.86 -3.52 -18.95
C LEU A 216 -16.63 -4.03 -17.72
N HIS A 217 -17.92 -4.33 -17.90
CA HIS A 217 -18.76 -4.92 -16.88
C HIS A 217 -18.60 -6.42 -16.88
N LEU A 218 -18.25 -7.00 -15.73
CA LEU A 218 -17.78 -8.37 -15.54
C LEU A 218 -18.61 -9.11 -14.51
N TRP A 219 -18.67 -10.41 -14.70
CA TRP A 219 -19.40 -11.33 -13.83
C TRP A 219 -18.78 -12.73 -13.83
N ASP A 220 -18.86 -13.41 -12.70
CA ASP A 220 -18.46 -14.79 -12.55
C ASP A 220 -19.57 -15.58 -11.83
N PRO A 221 -20.60 -16.00 -12.57
CA PRO A 221 -21.80 -16.62 -11.98
C PRO A 221 -21.53 -18.00 -11.36
N GLU A 222 -20.53 -18.69 -11.85
CA GLU A 222 -20.17 -20.05 -11.38
C GLU A 222 -19.10 -20.01 -10.26
N LEU A 223 -18.56 -18.82 -9.95
CA LEU A 223 -17.48 -18.59 -8.98
C LEU A 223 -16.16 -19.35 -9.28
N ASP A 224 -15.95 -19.68 -10.56
CA ASP A 224 -14.79 -20.47 -11.01
C ASP A 224 -13.49 -19.68 -11.00
N SER A 225 -13.56 -18.34 -11.04
CA SER A 225 -12.38 -17.48 -11.03
C SER A 225 -11.67 -17.42 -9.68
N ASP A 226 -12.33 -17.85 -8.59
CA ASP A 226 -11.84 -17.74 -7.20
C ASP A 226 -11.48 -16.28 -6.79
N PHE A 227 -12.23 -15.30 -7.33
CA PHE A 227 -11.95 -13.88 -7.10
C PHE A 227 -11.99 -13.50 -5.63
N GLN A 228 -12.86 -14.14 -4.84
CA GLN A 228 -12.99 -13.87 -3.41
C GLN A 228 -11.66 -14.10 -2.70
N ARG A 229 -11.02 -15.22 -2.97
CA ARG A 229 -9.74 -15.59 -2.35
C ARG A 229 -8.57 -14.84 -2.97
N LYS A 230 -8.53 -14.75 -4.30
CA LYS A 230 -7.46 -14.07 -5.04
C LYS A 230 -7.32 -12.60 -4.67
N TYR A 231 -8.45 -11.90 -4.48
CA TYR A 231 -8.50 -10.47 -4.16
C TYR A 231 -9.00 -10.16 -2.76
N GLY A 232 -9.23 -11.17 -1.92
CA GLY A 232 -9.73 -11.00 -0.56
C GLY A 232 -11.09 -10.29 -0.51
N VAL A 233 -12.00 -10.62 -1.44
CA VAL A 233 -13.31 -9.98 -1.52
C VAL A 233 -14.27 -10.66 -0.55
N LEU A 234 -14.14 -10.31 0.74
CA LEU A 234 -15.04 -10.77 1.80
C LEU A 234 -16.23 -9.83 2.00
N GLN A 235 -16.13 -8.61 1.52
CA GLN A 235 -17.18 -7.59 1.52
C GLN A 235 -16.97 -6.62 0.36
N THR A 236 -18.08 -6.02 -0.07
CA THR A 236 -18.10 -4.99 -1.10
C THR A 236 -18.50 -3.62 -0.52
N PRO A 237 -18.09 -2.51 -1.10
CA PRO A 237 -17.22 -2.40 -2.27
C PRO A 237 -15.76 -2.75 -1.95
N LYS A 238 -15.00 -3.21 -2.95
CA LYS A 238 -13.56 -3.36 -2.87
C LYS A 238 -12.92 -2.94 -4.19
N MET A 239 -11.88 -2.09 -4.12
CA MET A 239 -11.29 -1.49 -5.30
C MET A 239 -9.77 -1.64 -5.29
N TYR A 240 -9.22 -1.87 -6.47
CA TYR A 240 -7.80 -1.98 -6.74
C TYR A 240 -7.39 -1.05 -7.88
N LEU A 241 -6.18 -0.51 -7.80
CA LEU A 241 -5.51 0.13 -8.92
C LEU A 241 -4.38 -0.78 -9.38
N VAL A 242 -4.35 -1.10 -10.68
CA VAL A 242 -3.33 -1.97 -11.29
C VAL A 242 -2.59 -1.18 -12.36
N ARG A 243 -1.28 -1.28 -12.36
CA ARG A 243 -0.38 -0.60 -13.29
C ARG A 243 -0.37 -1.30 -14.65
N PRO A 244 0.12 -0.64 -15.71
CA PRO A 244 0.30 -1.25 -17.03
C PRO A 244 1.14 -2.52 -17.02
N ASP A 245 2.15 -2.62 -16.14
CA ASP A 245 2.97 -3.81 -15.95
C ASP A 245 2.26 -4.98 -15.24
N GLY A 246 1.00 -4.80 -14.87
CA GLY A 246 0.18 -5.79 -14.18
C GLY A 246 0.33 -5.80 -12.65
N ARG A 247 1.14 -4.93 -12.06
CA ARG A 247 1.33 -4.88 -10.61
C ARG A 247 0.29 -4.02 -9.92
N ILE A 248 -0.15 -4.46 -8.75
CA ILE A 248 -1.08 -3.73 -7.89
C ILE A 248 -0.38 -2.49 -7.33
N ALA A 249 -0.90 -1.30 -7.66
CA ALA A 249 -0.45 -0.01 -7.15
C ALA A 249 -1.23 0.44 -5.92
N GLY A 250 -2.50 0.01 -5.80
CA GLY A 250 -3.36 0.34 -4.67
C GLY A 250 -4.40 -0.74 -4.41
N ARG A 251 -4.81 -0.91 -3.17
CA ARG A 251 -5.84 -1.88 -2.77
C ARG A 251 -6.72 -1.34 -1.65
N GLY A 252 -7.96 -1.84 -1.62
CA GLY A 252 -8.93 -1.39 -0.62
C GLY A 252 -9.26 0.10 -0.73
N LEU A 253 -9.20 0.62 -1.97
CA LEU A 253 -9.43 2.02 -2.27
C LEU A 253 -10.92 2.36 -2.22
N ASP A 254 -11.21 3.61 -1.92
CA ASP A 254 -12.43 4.32 -2.30
C ASP A 254 -12.11 5.33 -3.42
N SER A 255 -13.12 5.99 -3.96
CA SER A 255 -12.95 6.95 -5.06
C SER A 255 -12.03 8.11 -4.68
N ARG A 256 -12.02 8.53 -3.41
CA ARG A 256 -11.13 9.58 -2.93
C ARG A 256 -9.67 9.14 -2.91
N ALA A 257 -9.40 7.95 -2.38
CA ALA A 257 -8.05 7.39 -2.37
C ALA A 257 -7.56 7.08 -3.80
N LEU A 258 -8.49 6.62 -4.67
CA LEU A 258 -8.19 6.43 -6.09
C LEU A 258 -7.78 7.74 -6.77
N SER A 259 -8.54 8.83 -6.56
CA SER A 259 -8.20 10.16 -7.09
C SER A 259 -6.80 10.59 -6.65
N GLN A 260 -6.46 10.44 -5.37
CA GLN A 260 -5.13 10.78 -4.85
C GLN A 260 -3.98 9.98 -5.49
N LEU A 261 -4.26 8.75 -5.97
CA LEU A 261 -3.27 7.94 -6.67
C LEU A 261 -3.19 8.28 -8.17
N LEU A 262 -4.31 8.62 -8.81
CA LEU A 262 -4.38 8.89 -10.25
C LEU A 262 -3.91 10.31 -10.60
N SER A 263 -4.29 11.30 -9.80
CA SER A 263 -3.96 12.71 -10.06
C SER A 263 -2.46 12.93 -10.35
N PRO A 264 -1.51 12.45 -9.51
CA PRO A 264 -0.09 12.63 -9.79
C PRO A 264 0.42 11.87 -11.03
N LEU A 265 -0.36 10.90 -11.56
CA LEU A 265 0.04 10.12 -12.73
C LEU A 265 -0.38 10.78 -14.05
N PHE A 266 -1.47 11.55 -14.04
CA PHE A 266 -2.11 12.07 -15.23
C PHE A 266 -2.21 13.59 -15.26
N GLU A 267 -2.18 14.27 -14.13
CA GLU A 267 -2.13 15.72 -14.11
C GLU A 267 -0.72 16.21 -14.44
N ASP A 268 -0.64 17.22 -15.28
CA ASP A 268 0.58 18.00 -15.47
C ASP A 268 0.81 18.83 -14.20
N VAL A 269 1.42 18.19 -13.20
CA VAL A 269 1.90 18.93 -12.04
C VAL A 269 3.02 19.82 -12.53
N SER A 270 2.75 21.11 -12.70
CA SER A 270 3.79 22.10 -12.94
C SER A 270 4.64 22.20 -11.68
N LEU A 271 5.74 21.42 -11.65
CA LEU A 271 6.68 21.45 -10.55
C LEU A 271 7.45 22.77 -10.63
N GLU A 272 7.35 23.57 -9.56
CA GLU A 272 8.20 24.76 -9.40
C GLU A 272 9.47 24.33 -8.67
N TYR A 273 10.62 24.57 -9.30
CA TYR A 273 11.93 24.21 -8.74
C TYR A 273 12.65 25.40 -8.14
N GLY A 274 13.58 25.12 -7.22
CA GLY A 274 14.46 26.14 -6.66
C GLY A 274 13.82 27.00 -5.58
N GLY A 275 12.77 26.53 -4.94
CA GLY A 275 12.17 27.19 -3.78
C GLY A 275 13.18 27.36 -2.64
N ARG A 276 13.03 28.44 -1.85
CA ARG A 276 13.99 28.77 -0.78
C ARG A 276 14.25 27.60 0.18
N GLU A 277 13.21 26.88 0.57
CA GLU A 277 13.33 25.76 1.50
C GLU A 277 14.12 24.59 0.88
N ALA A 278 13.90 24.32 -0.41
CA ALA A 278 14.65 23.32 -1.16
C ALA A 278 16.13 23.70 -1.24
N MET A 279 16.44 24.96 -1.58
CA MET A 279 17.83 25.44 -1.64
C MET A 279 18.53 25.35 -0.28
N GLU A 280 17.87 25.69 0.81
CA GLU A 280 18.39 25.53 2.17
C GLU A 280 18.59 24.05 2.53
N LEU A 281 17.72 23.14 2.05
CA LEU A 281 17.86 21.70 2.23
C LEU A 281 19.14 21.19 1.53
N TYR A 282 19.32 21.51 0.25
CA TYR A 282 20.50 21.04 -0.50
C TYR A 282 21.79 21.64 0.03
N ALA A 283 21.81 22.89 0.43
CA ALA A 283 22.97 23.48 1.10
C ALA A 283 23.37 22.70 2.36
N ARG A 284 22.41 22.21 3.12
CA ARG A 284 22.65 21.36 4.29
C ARG A 284 23.05 19.93 3.91
N MET A 285 22.51 19.37 2.83
CA MET A 285 22.85 18.02 2.39
C MET A 285 24.28 17.94 1.88
N PHE A 286 24.69 18.92 1.06
CA PHE A 286 26.05 18.97 0.51
C PHE A 286 27.11 19.42 1.51
N GLN A 287 26.76 20.27 2.46
CA GLN A 287 27.72 20.86 3.43
C GLN A 287 28.96 21.48 2.75
N GLY A 288 28.80 21.97 1.51
CA GLY A 288 29.86 22.52 0.69
C GLY A 288 30.65 21.51 -0.15
N ASP A 289 30.35 20.22 -0.06
CA ASP A 289 30.98 19.20 -0.90
C ASP A 289 30.18 19.02 -2.22
N LEU A 290 30.56 19.77 -3.23
CA LEU A 290 30.01 19.68 -4.59
C LEU A 290 30.90 18.84 -5.54
N SER A 291 31.73 17.95 -4.98
CA SER A 291 32.47 16.97 -5.78
C SER A 291 31.54 15.98 -6.48
N GLU A 292 32.06 15.28 -7.48
CA GLU A 292 31.30 14.23 -8.18
C GLU A 292 30.77 13.17 -7.21
N ASP A 293 31.61 12.76 -6.24
CA ASP A 293 31.20 11.78 -5.19
C ASP A 293 30.13 12.37 -4.27
N GLY A 294 30.20 13.65 -3.90
CA GLY A 294 29.19 14.32 -3.09
C GLY A 294 27.85 14.43 -3.81
N VAL A 295 27.87 14.81 -5.10
CA VAL A 295 26.65 14.88 -5.95
C VAL A 295 26.05 13.50 -6.11
N LYS A 296 26.87 12.48 -6.39
CA LYS A 296 26.39 11.10 -6.50
C LYS A 296 25.74 10.62 -5.19
N ALA A 297 26.34 10.87 -4.04
CA ALA A 297 25.79 10.44 -2.74
C ALA A 297 24.43 11.07 -2.46
N VAL A 298 24.23 12.36 -2.78
CA VAL A 298 22.94 13.04 -2.63
C VAL A 298 21.92 12.50 -3.63
N SER A 299 22.31 12.26 -4.88
CA SER A 299 21.43 11.69 -5.92
C SER A 299 20.96 10.27 -5.55
N ASP A 300 21.88 9.41 -5.08
CA ASP A 300 21.56 8.07 -4.63
C ASP A 300 20.57 8.11 -3.43
N MET A 301 20.80 9.02 -2.48
CA MET A 301 19.89 9.19 -1.32
C MET A 301 18.48 9.61 -1.76
N ILE A 302 18.35 10.52 -2.71
CA ILE A 302 17.05 10.93 -3.26
C ILE A 302 16.38 9.73 -3.93
N ALA A 303 17.10 9.02 -4.81
CA ALA A 303 16.56 7.87 -5.51
C ALA A 303 16.11 6.76 -4.54
N GLU A 304 16.94 6.41 -3.55
CA GLU A 304 16.60 5.40 -2.54
C GLU A 304 15.41 5.81 -1.67
N SER A 305 15.33 7.08 -1.25
CA SER A 305 14.26 7.53 -0.36
C SER A 305 12.91 7.69 -1.06
N THR A 306 12.89 7.99 -2.36
CA THR A 306 11.65 8.28 -3.10
C THR A 306 11.22 7.12 -3.99
N LEU A 307 12.11 6.57 -4.82
CA LEU A 307 11.76 5.48 -5.74
C LEU A 307 11.50 4.16 -5.02
N ALA A 308 12.22 3.87 -3.93
CA ALA A 308 11.92 2.69 -3.10
C ALA A 308 10.53 2.76 -2.43
N ALA A 309 10.06 3.98 -2.14
CA ALA A 309 8.70 4.23 -1.65
C ALA A 309 7.65 4.29 -2.78
N GLY A 310 8.07 4.25 -4.06
CA GLY A 310 7.19 4.41 -5.23
C GLY A 310 6.71 5.86 -5.46
N ASP A 311 7.29 6.84 -4.74
CA ASP A 311 6.92 8.26 -4.85
C ASP A 311 7.67 8.93 -6.01
N THR A 312 7.17 8.71 -7.22
CA THR A 312 7.76 9.27 -8.44
C THR A 312 7.58 10.78 -8.54
N LEU A 313 6.54 11.36 -7.93
CA LEU A 313 6.31 12.80 -7.92
C LEU A 313 7.35 13.50 -7.03
N MET A 314 7.57 13.00 -5.82
CA MET A 314 8.60 13.49 -4.92
C MET A 314 9.99 13.34 -5.55
N PHE A 315 10.26 12.21 -6.25
CA PHE A 315 11.50 12.03 -6.98
C PHE A 315 11.70 13.13 -8.03
N ARG A 316 10.69 13.41 -8.87
CA ARG A 316 10.75 14.46 -9.89
C ARG A 316 10.97 15.85 -9.28
N GLN A 317 10.26 16.17 -8.18
CA GLN A 317 10.43 17.43 -7.46
C GLN A 317 11.85 17.56 -6.92
N MET A 318 12.32 16.57 -6.17
CA MET A 318 13.64 16.61 -5.55
C MET A 318 14.78 16.59 -6.58
N ALA A 319 14.66 15.79 -7.63
CA ALA A 319 15.66 15.77 -8.71
C ALA A 319 15.73 17.12 -9.44
N GLY A 320 14.58 17.76 -9.73
CA GLY A 320 14.53 19.08 -10.35
C GLY A 320 15.10 20.17 -9.44
N ASP A 321 14.81 20.16 -8.14
CA ASP A 321 15.38 21.07 -7.15
C ASP A 321 16.90 20.89 -7.03
N LEU A 322 17.37 19.63 -7.07
CA LEU A 322 18.81 19.32 -7.07
C LEU A 322 19.51 19.94 -8.30
N LEU A 323 18.97 19.72 -9.48
CA LEU A 323 19.52 20.31 -10.72
C LEU A 323 19.53 21.84 -10.64
N TYR A 324 18.46 22.44 -10.13
CA TYR A 324 18.36 23.89 -9.94
C TYR A 324 19.43 24.40 -8.97
N TYR A 325 19.62 23.71 -7.84
CA TYR A 325 20.66 24.03 -6.85
C TYR A 325 22.07 23.95 -7.47
N LEU A 326 22.40 22.84 -8.14
CA LEU A 326 23.71 22.63 -8.77
C LEU A 326 23.98 23.67 -9.86
N ALA A 327 22.98 24.04 -10.68
CA ALA A 327 23.12 25.09 -11.69
C ALA A 327 23.42 26.46 -11.06
N GLY A 328 22.78 26.79 -9.92
CA GLY A 328 23.04 28.02 -9.19
C GLY A 328 24.44 28.11 -8.59
N GLU A 329 24.91 27.02 -7.98
CA GLU A 329 26.21 26.97 -7.31
C GLU A 329 27.40 26.85 -8.29
N THR A 330 27.23 26.15 -9.41
CA THR A 330 28.33 25.91 -10.37
C THR A 330 28.40 26.93 -11.48
N GLY A 331 27.33 27.68 -11.72
CA GLY A 331 27.24 28.69 -12.77
C GLY A 331 27.41 28.17 -14.19
N LYS A 332 27.41 26.86 -14.41
CA LYS A 332 27.75 26.25 -15.72
C LYS A 332 26.89 25.06 -16.14
N GLY A 333 25.90 24.63 -15.44
CA GLY A 333 25.11 23.44 -15.84
C GLY A 333 25.95 22.16 -16.11
N ALA A 334 27.22 22.16 -15.78
CA ALA A 334 28.22 21.17 -16.24
C ALA A 334 28.17 19.84 -15.45
N LYS A 335 27.22 19.70 -14.52
CA LYS A 335 27.03 18.49 -13.71
C LYS A 335 25.63 17.91 -13.88
N GLU A 336 24.93 18.33 -14.93
CA GLU A 336 23.58 17.88 -15.27
C GLU A 336 23.53 16.46 -15.88
N GLU A 337 24.68 15.87 -16.19
CA GLU A 337 24.82 14.55 -16.84
C GLU A 337 24.97 13.37 -15.86
N ILE A 338 24.75 13.56 -14.56
CA ILE A 338 24.92 12.50 -13.56
C ILE A 338 23.58 11.81 -13.27
#